data_10aa67d233280d7ad3d753d8ed532505
#
_entry.id   10aa67d233280d7ad3d753d8ed532505
#
_cell.length_a   1.000
_cell.length_b   1.000
_cell.length_c   1.000
_cell.angle_alpha   90.00
_cell.angle_beta   90.00
_cell.angle_gamma   90.00
#
_symmetry.space_group_name_H-M   'P 1'
#
loop_
_entity.id
_entity.type
_entity.pdbx_description
1 polymer ?
#
loop_
_entity_poly.entity_id
_entity_poly.type
_entity_poly.pdbx_seq_one_letter_code
_entity_poly.pdbx_strand_id
1 'polypeptide(L)'
;CISSGQFNEATNVVLESVLGTEISPELVPARPGEKIQSTQAKIGPYELQDFTLYHLLRHGMRPSRIVFLSHHAWRDASVGSWPPGFHDEDRHSYDLSAIKGWTRLFLRRFIGNQFKRSTLPNGPKVVAGGSLSPRGDWRMPSDAVARAWLDDLETVPDERS
;
A
#
# COMPACT_ATOMS: atom_id res chain seq x y z
N CYS A 1 17.24 4.29 8.01
CA CYS A 1 17.82 4.75 9.31
C CYS A 1 18.62 3.63 9.98
N ILE A 2 18.06 2.43 10.23
CA ILE A 2 18.80 1.32 10.88
C ILE A 2 20.05 0.96 10.06
N SER A 3 19.90 0.70 8.77
CA SER A 3 20.97 0.32 7.85
C SER A 3 21.98 1.44 7.54
N SER A 4 21.68 2.68 7.89
CA SER A 4 22.56 3.83 7.60
C SER A 4 23.66 4.06 8.65
N GLY A 5 23.64 3.30 9.76
CA GLY A 5 24.59 3.46 10.86
C GLY A 5 24.48 4.78 11.63
N GLN A 6 23.34 5.47 11.50
CA GLN A 6 23.11 6.76 12.19
C GLN A 6 22.86 6.62 13.69
N PHE A 7 22.43 5.45 14.13
CA PHE A 7 22.06 5.19 15.52
C PHE A 7 22.95 4.10 16.12
N ASN A 8 23.05 4.11 17.44
CA ASN A 8 23.74 3.06 18.17
C ASN A 8 22.92 1.75 18.19
N GLU A 9 23.57 0.66 18.55
CA GLU A 9 22.97 -0.69 18.55
C GLU A 9 21.71 -0.76 19.41
N ALA A 10 21.69 -0.17 20.61
CA ALA A 10 20.52 -0.17 21.49
C ALA A 10 19.31 0.52 20.83
N THR A 11 19.53 1.61 20.12
CA THR A 11 18.48 2.32 19.37
C THR A 11 17.99 1.48 18.18
N ASN A 12 18.91 0.81 17.48
CA ASN A 12 18.53 -0.05 16.35
C ASN A 12 17.65 -1.22 16.79
N VAL A 13 17.97 -1.88 17.91
CA VAL A 13 17.14 -2.95 18.49
C VAL A 13 15.70 -2.46 18.78
N VAL A 14 15.55 -1.25 19.33
CA VAL A 14 14.21 -0.67 19.57
C VAL A 14 13.48 -0.40 18.24
N LEU A 15 14.18 0.15 17.25
CA LEU A 15 13.58 0.41 15.94
C LEU A 15 13.17 -0.87 15.21
N GLU A 16 13.97 -1.93 15.31
CA GLU A 16 13.64 -3.25 14.78
C GLU A 16 12.41 -3.85 15.46
N SER A 17 12.32 -3.73 16.79
CA SER A 17 11.14 -4.16 17.54
C SER A 17 9.88 -3.40 17.10
N VAL A 18 9.98 -2.11 16.83
CA VAL A 18 8.85 -1.31 16.30
C VAL A 18 8.46 -1.77 14.90
N LEU A 19 9.45 -2.03 14.02
CA LEU A 19 9.18 -2.54 12.67
C LEU A 19 8.56 -3.93 12.68
N GLY A 20 8.94 -4.80 13.62
CA GLY A 20 8.38 -6.13 13.80
C GLY A 20 6.97 -6.14 14.41
N THR A 21 6.45 -4.99 14.84
CA THR A 21 5.10 -4.91 15.39
C THR A 21 4.06 -4.90 14.26
N GLU A 22 3.17 -5.89 14.27
CA GLU A 22 2.11 -5.97 13.29
C GLU A 22 1.12 -4.80 13.41
N ILE A 23 0.85 -4.13 12.30
CA ILE A 23 -0.14 -3.05 12.25
C ILE A 23 -1.54 -3.65 12.32
N SER A 24 -2.23 -3.35 13.40
CA SER A 24 -3.62 -3.79 13.63
C SER A 24 -4.54 -2.61 13.86
N PRO A 25 -5.84 -2.72 13.57
CA PRO A 25 -6.80 -1.67 13.88
C PRO A 25 -7.04 -1.63 15.40
N GLU A 26 -6.47 -0.64 16.08
CA GLU A 26 -6.55 -0.46 17.55
C GLU A 26 -7.99 -0.36 18.09
N LEU A 27 -8.94 0.05 17.25
CA LEU A 27 -10.34 0.26 17.64
C LEU A 27 -11.21 -1.00 17.54
N VAL A 28 -10.67 -2.11 17.07
CA VAL A 28 -11.39 -3.38 17.04
C VAL A 28 -10.92 -4.23 18.21
N PRO A 29 -11.69 -4.33 19.30
CA PRO A 29 -11.28 -5.13 20.43
C PRO A 29 -11.19 -6.60 20.01
N ALA A 30 -10.02 -7.20 20.20
CA ALA A 30 -9.87 -8.65 20.08
C ALA A 30 -10.62 -9.32 21.23
N ARG A 31 -11.40 -10.35 20.94
CA ARG A 31 -12.00 -11.19 21.99
C ARG A 31 -10.89 -11.96 22.70
N PRO A 32 -11.06 -12.28 24.00
CA PRO A 32 -10.09 -13.10 24.70
C PRO A 32 -9.82 -14.41 23.95
N GLY A 33 -8.56 -14.62 23.53
CA GLY A 33 -8.13 -15.80 22.77
C GLY A 33 -8.18 -15.68 21.24
N GLU A 34 -8.67 -14.57 20.67
CA GLU A 34 -8.59 -14.30 19.23
C GLU A 34 -7.26 -13.58 18.90
N LYS A 35 -6.66 -13.98 17.77
CA LYS A 35 -5.52 -13.25 17.21
C LYS A 35 -5.95 -11.85 16.78
N ILE A 36 -5.12 -10.85 17.08
CA ILE A 36 -5.31 -9.49 16.60
C ILE A 36 -5.44 -9.52 15.07
N GLN A 37 -6.44 -8.83 14.55
CA GLN A 37 -6.70 -8.80 13.12
C GLN A 37 -5.59 -8.08 12.37
N SER A 38 -4.89 -8.81 11.47
CA SER A 38 -3.91 -8.20 10.57
C SER A 38 -4.58 -7.22 9.62
N THR A 39 -4.09 -5.97 9.59
CA THR A 39 -4.54 -4.99 8.61
C THR A 39 -4.15 -5.43 7.20
N GLN A 40 -2.95 -5.98 7.03
CA GLN A 40 -2.43 -6.46 5.76
C GLN A 40 -3.29 -7.59 5.17
N ALA A 41 -3.80 -8.50 6.00
CA ALA A 41 -4.71 -9.55 5.56
C ALA A 41 -6.02 -9.00 4.95
N LYS A 42 -6.43 -7.78 5.32
CA LYS A 42 -7.66 -7.15 4.84
C LYS A 42 -7.48 -6.22 3.65
N ILE A 43 -6.35 -5.53 3.58
CA ILE A 43 -6.12 -4.52 2.54
C ILE A 43 -5.11 -4.97 1.49
N GLY A 44 -4.38 -6.05 1.75
CA GLY A 44 -3.32 -6.58 0.91
C GLY A 44 -1.92 -6.18 1.35
N PRO A 45 -0.91 -6.72 0.68
CA PRO A 45 0.49 -6.41 0.94
C PRO A 45 0.76 -4.91 0.86
N TYR A 46 1.45 -4.36 1.86
CA TYR A 46 1.71 -2.92 1.92
C TYR A 46 2.54 -2.43 0.74
N GLU A 47 3.50 -3.19 0.27
CA GLU A 47 4.33 -2.86 -0.88
C GLU A 47 3.49 -2.66 -2.16
N LEU A 48 2.46 -3.48 -2.38
CA LEU A 48 1.54 -3.31 -3.52
C LEU A 48 0.61 -2.12 -3.32
N GLN A 49 0.19 -1.86 -2.07
CA GLN A 49 -0.64 -0.71 -1.73
C GLN A 49 0.13 0.60 -1.95
N ASP A 50 1.35 0.68 -1.44
CA ASP A 50 2.21 1.86 -1.55
C ASP A 50 2.59 2.14 -2.99
N PHE A 51 2.91 1.11 -3.76
CA PHE A 51 3.20 1.25 -5.18
C PHE A 51 1.99 1.79 -5.95
N THR A 52 0.81 1.22 -5.70
CA THR A 52 -0.43 1.66 -6.35
C THR A 52 -0.75 3.10 -5.98
N LEU A 53 -0.65 3.43 -4.69
CA LEU A 53 -0.90 4.77 -4.17
C LEU A 53 0.06 5.80 -4.79
N TYR A 54 1.35 5.49 -4.81
CA TYR A 54 2.38 6.37 -5.37
C TYR A 54 2.13 6.68 -6.84
N HIS A 55 1.91 5.65 -7.65
CA HIS A 55 1.72 5.83 -9.08
C HIS A 55 0.38 6.49 -9.43
N LEU A 56 -0.67 6.20 -8.65
CA LEU A 56 -1.96 6.84 -8.83
C LEU A 56 -1.90 8.33 -8.48
N LEU A 57 -1.35 8.67 -7.31
CA LEU A 57 -1.35 10.05 -6.81
C LEU A 57 -0.26 10.92 -7.44
N ARG A 58 0.94 10.39 -7.53
CA ARG A 58 2.09 11.18 -7.98
C ARG A 58 2.15 11.32 -9.50
N HIS A 59 1.74 10.29 -10.21
CA HIS A 59 1.86 10.23 -11.66
C HIS A 59 0.51 10.22 -12.40
N GLY A 60 -0.61 10.13 -11.69
CA GLY A 60 -1.94 10.04 -12.31
C GLY A 60 -2.08 8.85 -13.25
N MET A 61 -1.37 7.77 -12.98
CA MET A 61 -1.39 6.60 -13.87
C MET A 61 -2.72 5.87 -13.80
N ARG A 62 -3.14 5.33 -14.95
CA ARG A 62 -4.31 4.44 -15.03
C ARG A 62 -4.04 3.12 -14.32
N PRO A 63 -5.06 2.49 -13.74
CA PRO A 63 -4.93 1.20 -13.05
C PRO A 63 -4.30 0.11 -13.91
N SER A 64 -4.68 0.00 -15.18
CA SER A 64 -4.10 -0.95 -16.13
C SER A 64 -2.59 -0.81 -16.26
N ARG A 65 -2.09 0.43 -16.32
CA ARG A 65 -0.65 0.71 -16.35
C ARG A 65 0.04 0.42 -15.02
N ILE A 66 -0.63 0.72 -13.90
CA ILE A 66 -0.09 0.42 -12.56
C ILE A 66 0.07 -1.09 -12.41
N VAL A 67 -0.93 -1.88 -12.77
CA VAL A 67 -0.87 -3.36 -12.71
C VAL A 67 0.23 -3.91 -13.61
N PHE A 68 0.40 -3.38 -14.82
CA PHE A 68 1.49 -3.77 -15.70
C PHE A 68 2.87 -3.55 -15.07
N LEU A 69 3.10 -2.36 -14.50
CA LEU A 69 4.36 -2.03 -13.85
C LEU A 69 4.57 -2.86 -12.57
N SER A 70 3.50 -3.05 -11.78
CA SER A 70 3.52 -3.85 -10.57
C SER A 70 3.84 -5.31 -10.87
N HIS A 71 3.21 -5.90 -11.90
CA HIS A 71 3.53 -7.26 -12.34
C HIS A 71 5.00 -7.39 -12.78
N HIS A 72 5.50 -6.41 -13.53
CA HIS A 72 6.91 -6.41 -13.92
C HIS A 72 7.86 -6.32 -12.71
N ALA A 73 7.51 -5.55 -11.68
CA ALA A 73 8.33 -5.36 -10.49
C ALA A 73 8.31 -6.57 -9.54
N TRP A 74 7.17 -7.25 -9.40
CA TRP A 74 6.98 -8.29 -8.37
C TRP A 74 6.66 -9.69 -8.87
N ARG A 75 6.71 -9.96 -10.16
CA ARG A 75 6.50 -11.32 -10.69
C ARG A 75 7.59 -12.32 -10.27
N ASP A 76 8.76 -11.80 -9.90
CA ASP A 76 9.92 -12.62 -9.55
C ASP A 76 10.72 -11.92 -8.45
N ALA A 77 10.72 -12.50 -7.25
CA ALA A 77 11.42 -11.97 -6.08
C ALA A 77 12.95 -12.00 -6.20
N SER A 78 13.49 -12.82 -7.12
CA SER A 78 14.93 -12.91 -7.36
C SER A 78 15.47 -11.78 -8.23
N VAL A 79 14.57 -11.06 -8.92
CA VAL A 79 14.92 -9.99 -9.86
C VAL A 79 14.59 -8.63 -9.24
N GLY A 80 15.44 -7.65 -9.47
CA GLY A 80 15.19 -6.28 -9.07
C GLY A 80 16.22 -5.73 -8.10
N SER A 81 16.04 -4.46 -7.74
CA SER A 81 16.91 -3.74 -6.81
C SER A 81 16.15 -3.56 -5.49
N TRP A 82 16.49 -4.38 -4.52
CA TRP A 82 15.92 -4.29 -3.18
C TRP A 82 16.67 -3.27 -2.32
N PRO A 83 16.01 -2.62 -1.36
CA PRO A 83 16.67 -1.69 -0.47
C PRO A 83 17.82 -2.35 0.32
N PRO A 84 18.90 -1.61 0.64
CA PRO A 84 19.96 -2.13 1.50
C PRO A 84 19.41 -2.64 2.84
N GLY A 85 19.81 -3.83 3.26
CA GLY A 85 19.35 -4.45 4.51
C GLY A 85 17.99 -5.16 4.42
N PHE A 86 17.41 -5.28 3.22
CA PHE A 86 16.20 -6.07 3.01
C PHE A 86 16.58 -7.56 2.93
N HIS A 87 16.03 -8.37 3.81
CA HIS A 87 16.34 -9.79 3.88
C HIS A 87 15.70 -10.57 2.73
N ASP A 88 16.37 -11.61 2.23
CA ASP A 88 15.86 -12.42 1.11
C ASP A 88 14.54 -13.13 1.45
N GLU A 89 14.34 -13.49 2.71
CA GLU A 89 13.12 -14.11 3.25
C GLU A 89 11.91 -13.18 3.24
N ASP A 90 12.14 -11.86 3.22
CA ASP A 90 11.08 -10.84 3.17
C ASP A 90 10.72 -10.44 1.73
N ARG A 91 11.42 -10.98 0.74
CA ARG A 91 11.14 -10.70 -0.67
C ARG A 91 9.97 -11.54 -1.14
N HIS A 92 8.93 -10.88 -1.58
CA HIS A 92 7.73 -11.52 -2.08
C HIS A 92 7.60 -11.40 -3.59
N SER A 93 6.95 -12.39 -4.21
CA SER A 93 6.50 -12.34 -5.59
C SER A 93 5.00 -12.47 -5.65
N TYR A 94 4.39 -11.82 -6.64
CA TYR A 94 2.95 -11.83 -6.84
C TYR A 94 2.62 -12.09 -8.30
N ASP A 95 1.68 -12.99 -8.54
CA ASP A 95 1.14 -13.22 -9.87
C ASP A 95 0.23 -12.05 -10.31
N LEU A 96 -0.10 -12.03 -11.58
CA LEU A 96 -0.94 -10.98 -12.16
C LEU A 96 -2.34 -10.94 -11.55
N SER A 97 -2.90 -12.11 -11.25
CA SER A 97 -4.24 -12.25 -10.66
C SER A 97 -4.29 -11.64 -9.24
N ALA A 98 -3.29 -11.94 -8.41
CA ALA A 98 -3.16 -11.37 -7.08
C ALA A 98 -3.00 -9.83 -7.14
N ILE A 99 -2.10 -9.33 -8.00
CA ILE A 99 -1.88 -7.89 -8.19
C ILE A 99 -3.17 -7.20 -8.65
N LYS A 100 -3.85 -7.76 -9.65
CA LYS A 100 -5.15 -7.25 -10.15
C LYS A 100 -6.22 -7.23 -9.06
N GLY A 101 -6.29 -8.31 -8.27
CA GLY A 101 -7.21 -8.44 -7.14
C GLY A 101 -6.98 -7.37 -6.06
N TRP A 102 -5.75 -7.18 -5.63
CA TRP A 102 -5.39 -6.17 -4.63
C TRP A 102 -5.56 -4.75 -5.14
N THR A 103 -5.21 -4.47 -6.40
CA THR A 103 -5.47 -3.17 -7.04
C THR A 103 -6.97 -2.86 -7.10
N ARG A 104 -7.82 -3.85 -7.43
CA ARG A 104 -9.28 -3.71 -7.42
C ARG A 104 -9.81 -3.36 -6.03
N LEU A 105 -9.34 -4.06 -5.01
CA LEU A 105 -9.70 -3.76 -3.62
C LEU A 105 -9.26 -2.36 -3.21
N PHE A 106 -8.01 -1.99 -3.53
CA PHE A 106 -7.48 -0.66 -3.28
C PHE A 106 -8.38 0.43 -3.90
N LEU A 107 -8.69 0.34 -5.18
CA LEU A 107 -9.49 1.34 -5.88
C LEU A 107 -10.89 1.51 -5.25
N ARG A 108 -11.56 0.40 -4.96
CA ARG A 108 -12.86 0.43 -4.29
C ARG A 108 -12.80 1.12 -2.94
N ARG A 109 -11.81 0.81 -2.13
CA ARG A 109 -11.66 1.38 -0.79
C ARG A 109 -11.15 2.81 -0.84
N PHE A 110 -10.14 3.09 -1.63
CA PHE A 110 -9.51 4.40 -1.72
C PHE A 110 -10.48 5.46 -2.24
N ILE A 111 -11.15 5.20 -3.36
CA ILE A 111 -12.07 6.14 -3.97
C ILE A 111 -13.41 6.15 -3.22
N GLY A 112 -13.99 4.99 -2.91
CA GLY A 112 -15.29 4.89 -2.23
C GLY A 112 -15.30 5.42 -0.79
N ASN A 113 -14.12 5.54 -0.14
CA ASN A 113 -14.00 6.13 1.19
C ASN A 113 -13.49 7.57 1.16
N GLN A 114 -13.64 8.29 0.05
CA GLN A 114 -13.21 9.69 -0.07
C GLN A 114 -13.84 10.58 1.02
N PHE A 115 -15.07 10.34 1.38
CA PHE A 115 -15.75 11.08 2.45
C PHE A 115 -15.02 11.02 3.80
N LYS A 116 -14.36 9.90 4.12
CA LYS A 116 -13.58 9.76 5.36
C LYS A 116 -12.38 10.68 5.39
N ARG A 117 -11.75 10.92 4.24
CA ARG A 117 -10.61 11.83 4.14
C ARG A 117 -11.01 13.29 4.35
N SER A 118 -12.26 13.64 4.04
CA SER A 118 -12.79 14.99 4.27
C SER A 118 -12.83 15.36 5.75
N THR A 119 -12.83 14.39 6.65
CA THR A 119 -12.85 14.56 8.11
C THR A 119 -11.47 14.44 8.76
N LEU A 120 -10.41 14.19 7.99
CA LEU A 120 -9.06 14.11 8.54
C LEU A 120 -8.62 15.45 9.14
N PRO A 121 -8.01 15.44 10.34
CA PRO A 121 -7.42 16.64 10.92
C PRO A 121 -6.21 17.10 10.11
N ASN A 122 -5.80 18.33 10.34
CA ASN A 122 -4.54 18.83 9.79
C ASN A 122 -3.38 18.00 10.37
N GLY A 123 -2.48 17.57 9.51
CA GLY A 123 -1.30 16.80 9.90
C GLY A 123 -0.06 17.24 9.14
N PRO A 124 1.12 16.96 9.67
CA PRO A 124 2.36 17.26 8.99
C PRO A 124 2.49 16.40 7.72
N LYS A 125 3.13 16.96 6.71
CA LYS A 125 3.53 16.24 5.51
C LYS A 125 4.89 15.60 5.77
N VAL A 126 4.96 14.28 5.80
CA VAL A 126 6.19 13.55 6.14
C VAL A 126 7.13 13.42 4.95
N VAL A 127 6.57 13.29 3.74
CA VAL A 127 7.34 13.12 2.50
C VAL A 127 6.80 14.03 1.40
N ALA A 128 7.66 14.33 0.41
CA ALA A 128 7.27 15.11 -0.77
C ALA A 128 6.29 14.38 -1.72
N GLY A 129 5.97 13.12 -1.44
CA GLY A 129 5.15 12.24 -2.27
C GLY A 129 3.67 12.65 -2.40
N GLY A 130 3.22 13.55 -1.56
CA GLY A 130 1.83 14.01 -1.56
C GLY A 130 1.16 13.87 -0.20
N SER A 131 0.00 14.47 -0.07
CA SER A 131 -0.85 14.37 1.10
C SER A 131 -2.22 13.84 0.69
N LEU A 132 -2.77 12.91 1.46
CA LEU A 132 -4.13 12.39 1.27
C LEU A 132 -5.21 13.31 1.84
N SER A 133 -4.80 14.38 2.53
CA SER A 133 -5.75 15.37 3.02
C SER A 133 -6.44 16.10 1.85
N PRO A 134 -7.76 16.27 1.89
CA PRO A 134 -8.49 17.04 0.88
C PRO A 134 -8.13 18.53 0.91
N ARG A 135 -7.48 19.01 1.97
CA ARG A 135 -6.90 20.34 2.08
C ARG A 135 -5.51 20.44 1.47
N GLY A 136 -4.91 19.31 1.11
CA GLY A 136 -3.58 19.19 0.50
C GLY A 136 -3.63 18.81 -0.97
N ASP A 137 -2.87 17.81 -1.32
CA ASP A 137 -2.56 17.45 -2.71
C ASP A 137 -3.63 16.59 -3.39
N TRP A 138 -4.51 15.93 -2.61
CA TRP A 138 -5.54 15.06 -3.15
C TRP A 138 -6.94 15.61 -2.87
N ARG A 139 -7.54 16.21 -3.89
CA ARG A 139 -8.91 16.72 -3.82
C ARG A 139 -9.81 15.95 -4.77
N MET A 140 -10.91 15.45 -4.25
CA MET A 140 -11.87 14.66 -4.99
C MET A 140 -13.27 14.86 -4.35
N PRO A 141 -14.36 14.83 -5.12
CA PRO A 141 -15.71 14.84 -4.56
C PRO A 141 -15.92 13.75 -3.54
N SER A 142 -16.62 14.03 -2.45
CA SER A 142 -16.85 13.08 -1.36
C SER A 142 -17.70 11.86 -1.77
N ASP A 143 -18.49 12.01 -2.83
CA ASP A 143 -19.36 11.00 -3.43
C ASP A 143 -18.73 10.32 -4.66
N ALA A 144 -17.42 10.48 -4.86
CA ALA A 144 -16.71 9.85 -5.97
C ALA A 144 -16.84 8.31 -5.93
N VAL A 145 -17.06 7.73 -7.10
CA VAL A 145 -17.17 6.28 -7.29
C VAL A 145 -16.02 5.75 -8.14
N ALA A 146 -15.60 4.53 -7.86
CA ALA A 146 -14.42 3.93 -8.50
C ALA A 146 -14.66 3.38 -9.91
N ARG A 147 -15.85 3.55 -10.49
CA ARG A 147 -16.27 2.86 -11.71
C ARG A 147 -15.29 3.02 -12.86
N ALA A 148 -14.92 4.24 -13.23
CA ALA A 148 -14.02 4.48 -14.36
C ALA A 148 -12.64 3.83 -14.20
N TRP A 149 -12.12 3.81 -12.96
CA TRP A 149 -10.85 3.13 -12.65
C TRP A 149 -10.98 1.61 -12.68
N LEU A 150 -12.12 1.07 -12.24
CA LEU A 150 -12.38 -0.37 -12.29
C LEU A 150 -12.60 -0.83 -13.73
N ASP A 151 -13.31 -0.06 -14.55
CA ASP A 151 -13.50 -0.37 -15.97
C ASP A 151 -12.14 -0.40 -16.72
N ASP A 152 -11.23 0.54 -16.42
CA ASP A 152 -9.87 0.50 -16.96
C ASP A 152 -9.07 -0.72 -16.46
N LEU A 153 -9.21 -1.08 -15.17
CA LEU A 153 -8.56 -2.26 -14.60
C LEU A 153 -9.01 -3.56 -15.29
N GLU A 154 -10.28 -3.67 -15.64
CA GLU A 154 -10.81 -4.86 -16.31
C GLU A 154 -10.29 -5.04 -17.75
N THR A 155 -9.65 -4.03 -18.33
CA THR A 155 -8.95 -4.18 -19.63
C THR A 155 -7.66 -5.00 -19.51
N VAL A 156 -7.13 -5.20 -18.29
CA VAL A 156 -5.97 -6.07 -18.07
C VAL A 156 -6.42 -7.52 -18.22
N PRO A 157 -5.81 -8.30 -19.13
CA PRO A 157 -6.16 -9.71 -19.29
C PRO A 157 -5.91 -10.48 -18.00
N ASP A 158 -6.72 -11.46 -17.73
CA ASP A 158 -6.39 -12.47 -16.74
C ASP A 158 -5.24 -13.33 -17.26
N GLU A 159 -4.43 -13.90 -16.37
CA GLU A 159 -3.31 -14.74 -16.80
C GLU A 159 -3.82 -15.79 -17.79
N ARG A 160 -3.11 -15.93 -18.90
CA ARG A 160 -3.36 -17.03 -19.83
C ARG A 160 -2.98 -18.32 -19.10
N SER A 161 -3.99 -19.11 -18.80
CA SER A 161 -3.83 -20.51 -18.37
C SER A 161 -2.96 -21.29 -19.36
#